data_fd56d313d32ead61eff842261b3cc001
#
_entry.id   fd56d313d32ead61eff842261b3cc001
#
_cell.length_a   1.000
_cell.length_b   1.000
_cell.length_c   1.000
_cell.angle_alpha   90.00
_cell.angle_beta   90.00
_cell.angle_gamma   90.00
#
_symmetry.space_group_name_H-M   'P 1'
#
loop_
_entity.id
_entity.type
_entity.pdbx_description
1 polymer ?
#
loop_
_entity_poly.entity_id
_entity_poly.type
_entity_poly.pdbx_seq_one_letter_code
_entity_poly.pdbx_strand_id
1 'polypeptide(L)'
;MINRTSLIDSKTVLDEAFSRIHAASRHEHAASLAVRHQRLDALDALLRDNMVRLCEAVSADFGHRSTHETRLLEIFPSLEGLRHTRRHLARWMKPEKRPVSLWFQPGRAEIRPQPLGCVGIINPWNYPIFLALGPLTAAFAAGNRSMLKMSELSPSTAALFAELA
;
A
#
# COMPACT_ATOMS: atom_id res chain seq x y z
N MET A 1 20.19 -17.28 -18.59
CA MET A 1 19.33 -18.46 -18.38
C MET A 1 18.78 -18.42 -16.98
N ILE A 2 17.47 -18.27 -16.81
CA ILE A 2 16.83 -18.33 -15.48
C ILE A 2 16.79 -19.80 -15.05
N ASN A 3 17.40 -20.12 -13.90
CA ASN A 3 17.46 -21.48 -13.40
C ASN A 3 16.05 -21.93 -12.93
N ARG A 4 15.55 -23.05 -13.43
CA ARG A 4 14.24 -23.61 -13.04
C ARG A 4 14.10 -23.81 -11.52
N THR A 5 15.16 -24.18 -10.83
CA THR A 5 15.18 -24.37 -9.37
C THR A 5 14.90 -23.05 -8.64
N SER A 6 15.52 -21.92 -9.07
CA SER A 6 15.29 -20.62 -8.45
C SER A 6 13.86 -20.10 -8.68
N LEU A 7 13.20 -20.48 -9.77
CA LEU A 7 11.79 -20.15 -10.02
C LEU A 7 10.83 -20.93 -9.13
N ILE A 8 11.13 -22.20 -8.87
CA ILE A 8 10.33 -23.03 -7.97
C ILE A 8 10.42 -22.49 -6.54
N ASP A 9 11.63 -22.18 -6.06
CA ASP A 9 11.84 -21.60 -4.74
C ASP A 9 11.12 -20.25 -4.58
N SER A 10 11.22 -19.38 -5.58
CA SER A 10 10.54 -18.09 -5.57
C SER A 10 9.02 -18.22 -5.56
N LYS A 11 8.47 -19.19 -6.31
CA LYS A 11 7.02 -19.46 -6.31
C LYS A 11 6.55 -19.92 -4.94
N THR A 12 7.26 -20.83 -4.30
CA THR A 12 6.92 -21.36 -2.97
C THR A 12 6.89 -20.23 -1.93
N VAL A 13 7.91 -19.35 -1.92
CA VAL A 13 7.98 -18.19 -1.01
C VAL A 13 6.81 -17.22 -1.23
N LEU A 14 6.43 -16.97 -2.48
CA LEU A 14 5.27 -16.12 -2.81
C LEU A 14 3.95 -16.76 -2.37
N ASP A 15 3.77 -18.05 -2.62
CA ASP A 15 2.56 -18.79 -2.25
C ASP A 15 2.40 -18.84 -0.72
N GLU A 16 3.48 -19.04 0.04
CA GLU A 16 3.48 -18.99 1.50
C GLU A 16 3.15 -17.58 2.03
N ALA A 17 3.80 -16.55 1.47
CA ALA A 17 3.54 -15.17 1.85
C ALA A 17 2.08 -14.78 1.57
N PHE A 18 1.56 -15.13 0.39
CA PHE A 18 0.17 -14.91 0.03
C PHE A 18 -0.78 -15.65 0.98
N SER A 19 -0.55 -16.94 1.21
CA SER A 19 -1.40 -17.77 2.08
C SER A 19 -1.49 -17.18 3.49
N ARG A 20 -0.36 -16.72 4.06
CA ARG A 20 -0.30 -16.08 5.37
C ARG A 20 -1.10 -14.78 5.41
N ILE A 21 -0.91 -13.90 4.43
CA ILE A 21 -1.60 -12.60 4.36
C ILE A 21 -3.10 -12.80 4.08
N HIS A 22 -3.44 -13.72 3.18
CA HIS A 22 -4.82 -14.06 2.86
C HIS A 22 -5.55 -14.64 4.05
N ALA A 23 -4.96 -15.62 4.76
CA ALA A 23 -5.54 -16.19 5.97
C ALA A 23 -5.77 -15.10 7.03
N ALA A 24 -4.78 -14.22 7.26
CA ALA A 24 -4.92 -13.11 8.19
C ALA A 24 -6.04 -12.12 7.78
N SER A 25 -6.26 -11.90 6.47
CA SER A 25 -7.35 -11.05 5.98
C SER A 25 -8.73 -11.68 6.18
N ARG A 26 -8.83 -13.01 6.17
CA ARG A 26 -10.10 -13.74 6.37
C ARG A 26 -10.49 -13.83 7.84
N HIS A 27 -9.52 -13.83 8.75
CA HIS A 27 -9.76 -13.84 10.20
C HIS A 27 -10.03 -12.44 10.76
N GLU A 28 -9.59 -11.40 10.08
CA GLU A 28 -9.81 -10.02 10.51
C GLU A 28 -11.19 -9.55 10.03
N HIS A 29 -12.07 -9.17 10.98
CA HIS A 29 -13.26 -8.40 10.61
C HIS A 29 -12.83 -7.11 9.91
N ALA A 30 -13.70 -6.51 9.13
CA ALA A 30 -13.39 -5.27 8.41
C ALA A 30 -12.68 -4.27 9.33
N ALA A 31 -11.42 -3.92 8.97
CA ALA A 31 -10.56 -3.08 9.78
C ALA A 31 -11.27 -1.79 10.20
N SER A 32 -11.28 -1.51 11.50
CA SER A 32 -11.90 -0.30 12.06
C SER A 32 -11.19 0.97 11.59
N LEU A 33 -11.82 2.13 11.76
CA LEU A 33 -11.19 3.43 11.46
C LEU A 33 -9.85 3.59 12.22
N ALA A 34 -9.81 3.19 13.50
CA ALA A 34 -8.60 3.27 14.32
C ALA A 34 -7.46 2.41 13.77
N VAL A 35 -7.74 1.18 13.38
CA VAL A 35 -6.75 0.27 12.77
C VAL A 35 -6.24 0.82 11.44
N ARG A 36 -7.12 1.39 10.60
CA ARG A 36 -6.70 2.00 9.34
C ARG A 36 -5.82 3.23 9.57
N HIS A 37 -6.16 4.08 10.54
CA HIS A 37 -5.29 5.20 10.93
C HIS A 37 -3.92 4.72 11.42
N GLN A 38 -3.87 3.72 12.28
CA GLN A 38 -2.62 3.13 12.76
C GLN A 38 -1.73 2.65 11.60
N ARG A 39 -2.30 1.99 10.59
CA ARG A 39 -1.56 1.54 9.40
C ARG A 39 -1.02 2.73 8.58
N LEU A 40 -1.83 3.78 8.40
CA LEU A 40 -1.40 4.99 7.71
C LEU A 40 -0.33 5.76 8.48
N ASP A 41 -0.42 5.77 9.83
CA ASP A 41 0.58 6.39 10.69
C ASP A 41 1.92 5.64 10.64
N ALA A 42 1.88 4.31 10.53
CA ALA A 42 3.07 3.50 10.34
C ALA A 42 3.76 3.82 9.00
N LEU A 43 3.00 4.03 7.91
CA LEU A 43 3.57 4.47 6.62
C LEU A 43 4.16 5.89 6.70
N ASP A 44 3.50 6.82 7.40
CA ASP A 44 4.01 8.18 7.59
C ASP A 44 5.33 8.16 8.38
N ALA A 45 5.38 7.39 9.48
CA ALA A 45 6.60 7.20 10.28
C ALA A 45 7.71 6.55 9.46
N LEU A 46 7.42 5.47 8.72
CA LEU A 46 8.38 4.82 7.84
C LEU A 46 9.05 5.81 6.88
N LEU A 47 8.28 6.70 6.25
CA LEU A 47 8.83 7.71 5.35
C LEU A 47 9.66 8.77 6.07
N ARG A 48 9.17 9.30 7.20
CA ARG A 48 9.83 10.40 7.93
C ARG A 48 11.12 9.94 8.58
N ASP A 49 11.06 8.82 9.28
CA ASP A 49 12.18 8.33 10.07
C ASP A 49 13.32 7.80 9.18
N ASN A 50 12.99 7.39 7.96
CA ASN A 50 13.96 6.80 7.02
C ASN A 50 14.18 7.66 5.75
N MET A 51 13.78 8.92 5.74
CA MET A 51 13.86 9.80 4.56
C MET A 51 15.24 9.82 3.93
N VAL A 52 16.30 9.94 4.73
CA VAL A 52 17.68 10.00 4.24
C VAL A 52 18.06 8.68 3.59
N ARG A 53 17.85 7.57 4.28
CA ARG A 53 18.15 6.22 3.79
C ARG A 53 17.41 5.89 2.49
N LEU A 54 16.13 6.29 2.41
CA LEU A 54 15.31 6.11 1.21
C LEU A 54 15.85 6.90 0.02
N CYS A 55 16.26 8.16 0.23
CA CYS A 55 16.87 8.98 -0.82
C CYS A 55 18.22 8.41 -1.28
N GLU A 56 19.04 7.91 -0.36
CA GLU A 56 20.33 7.27 -0.66
C GLU A 56 20.15 5.97 -1.45
N ALA A 57 19.17 5.12 -1.06
CA ALA A 57 18.88 3.88 -1.77
C ALA A 57 18.43 4.15 -3.22
N VAL A 58 17.53 5.12 -3.42
CA VAL A 58 17.12 5.54 -4.77
C VAL A 58 18.29 6.10 -5.56
N SER A 59 19.12 6.95 -4.93
CA SER A 59 20.32 7.51 -5.60
C SER A 59 21.27 6.40 -6.06
N ALA A 60 21.47 5.37 -5.24
CA ALA A 60 22.32 4.22 -5.58
C ALA A 60 21.75 3.42 -6.78
N ASP A 61 20.44 3.16 -6.78
CA ASP A 61 19.77 2.41 -7.87
C ASP A 61 19.82 3.16 -9.22
N PHE A 62 19.82 4.50 -9.19
CA PHE A 62 19.80 5.34 -10.40
C PHE A 62 21.16 5.92 -10.80
N GLY A 63 22.25 5.52 -10.15
CA GLY A 63 23.56 6.05 -10.44
C GLY A 63 23.68 7.55 -10.20
N HIS A 64 23.42 7.97 -8.94
CA HIS A 64 23.50 9.36 -8.46
C HIS A 64 22.31 10.26 -8.77
N ARG A 65 21.09 9.75 -8.74
CA ARG A 65 19.88 10.59 -8.76
C ARG A 65 19.90 11.55 -7.57
N SER A 66 19.55 12.81 -7.84
CA SER A 66 19.52 13.85 -6.81
C SER A 66 18.59 13.50 -5.66
N THR A 67 19.09 13.59 -4.41
CA THR A 67 18.27 13.41 -3.21
C THR A 67 17.17 14.49 -3.08
N HIS A 68 17.41 15.69 -3.64
CA HIS A 68 16.39 16.76 -3.70
C HIS A 68 15.24 16.36 -4.62
N GLU A 69 15.54 15.73 -5.76
CA GLU A 69 14.53 15.23 -6.67
C GLU A 69 13.67 14.15 -6.00
N THR A 70 14.29 13.17 -5.35
CA THR A 70 13.57 12.12 -4.62
C THR A 70 12.70 12.70 -3.51
N ARG A 71 13.21 13.69 -2.75
CA ARG A 71 12.42 14.35 -1.70
C ARG A 71 11.21 15.08 -2.28
N LEU A 72 11.38 15.80 -3.39
CA LEU A 72 10.32 16.64 -3.97
C LEU A 72 9.29 15.81 -4.74
N LEU A 73 9.73 14.79 -5.49
CA LEU A 73 8.87 14.06 -6.43
C LEU A 73 8.34 12.73 -5.87
N GLU A 74 8.95 12.21 -4.79
CA GLU A 74 8.51 10.94 -4.19
C GLU A 74 8.08 11.08 -2.73
N ILE A 75 8.94 11.62 -1.85
CA ILE A 75 8.63 11.69 -0.41
C ILE A 75 7.51 12.71 -0.15
N PHE A 76 7.66 13.93 -0.65
CA PHE A 76 6.69 15.00 -0.41
C PHE A 76 5.27 14.63 -0.87
N PRO A 77 5.03 14.18 -2.13
CA PRO A 77 3.69 13.83 -2.58
C PRO A 77 3.14 12.59 -1.86
N SER A 78 3.98 11.65 -1.43
CA SER A 78 3.55 10.50 -0.62
C SER A 78 3.02 10.95 0.75
N LEU A 79 3.72 11.84 1.44
CA LEU A 79 3.29 12.41 2.72
C LEU A 79 2.01 13.24 2.58
N GLU A 80 1.87 14.03 1.51
CA GLU A 80 0.64 14.78 1.23
C GLU A 80 -0.54 13.85 0.95
N GLY A 81 -0.33 12.76 0.18
CA GLY A 81 -1.33 11.74 -0.08
C GLY A 81 -1.78 11.02 1.21
N LEU A 82 -0.85 10.66 2.09
CA LEU A 82 -1.13 10.09 3.41
C LEU A 82 -1.96 11.05 4.27
N ARG A 83 -1.55 12.33 4.36
CA ARG A 83 -2.26 13.38 5.11
C ARG A 83 -3.68 13.58 4.59
N HIS A 84 -3.84 13.67 3.27
CA HIS A 84 -5.14 13.80 2.63
C HIS A 84 -6.05 12.61 2.95
N THR A 85 -5.54 11.40 2.78
CA THR A 85 -6.26 10.16 3.04
C THR A 85 -6.71 10.07 4.49
N ARG A 86 -5.82 10.31 5.46
CA ARG A 86 -6.16 10.32 6.89
C ARG A 86 -7.29 11.30 7.22
N ARG A 87 -7.24 12.51 6.66
CA ARG A 87 -8.26 13.55 6.90
C ARG A 87 -9.65 13.15 6.39
N HIS A 88 -9.71 12.41 5.29
CA HIS A 88 -10.97 12.10 4.62
C HIS A 88 -11.50 10.70 4.90
N LEU A 89 -10.69 9.80 5.47
CA LEU A 89 -10.97 8.39 5.65
C LEU A 89 -12.30 8.13 6.36
N ALA A 90 -12.55 8.81 7.48
CA ALA A 90 -13.79 8.65 8.25
C ALA A 90 -15.04 8.96 7.41
N ARG A 91 -14.96 9.93 6.50
CA ARG A 91 -16.05 10.26 5.57
C ARG A 91 -16.21 9.17 4.51
N TRP A 92 -15.12 8.69 3.92
CA TRP A 92 -15.16 7.67 2.87
C TRP A 92 -15.66 6.31 3.35
N MET A 93 -15.52 6.03 4.63
CA MET A 93 -16.04 4.78 5.23
C MET A 93 -17.55 4.80 5.50
N LYS A 94 -18.20 5.96 5.40
CA LYS A 94 -19.64 6.05 5.67
C LYS A 94 -20.46 5.41 4.55
N PRO A 95 -21.51 4.64 4.89
CA PRO A 95 -22.47 4.16 3.90
C PRO A 95 -23.14 5.33 3.18
N GLU A 96 -23.32 5.19 1.89
CA GLU A 96 -24.03 6.16 1.04
C GLU A 96 -25.47 5.68 0.78
N LYS A 97 -26.45 6.42 1.27
CA LYS A 97 -27.86 6.13 0.98
C LYS A 97 -28.15 6.28 -0.50
N ARG A 98 -28.98 5.37 -1.03
CA ARG A 98 -29.46 5.40 -2.42
C ARG A 98 -30.98 5.49 -2.45
N PRO A 99 -31.59 6.19 -3.43
CA PRO A 99 -33.03 6.25 -3.58
C PRO A 99 -33.58 4.85 -3.92
N VAL A 100 -34.78 4.56 -3.38
CA VAL A 100 -35.51 3.33 -3.64
C VAL A 100 -36.82 3.72 -4.30
N SER A 101 -37.21 3.01 -5.36
CA SER A 101 -38.47 3.23 -6.07
C SER A 101 -39.65 3.13 -5.11
N LEU A 102 -40.71 3.90 -5.39
CA LEU A 102 -41.94 3.94 -4.60
C LEU A 102 -42.53 2.53 -4.34
N TRP A 103 -42.40 1.64 -5.31
CA TRP A 103 -42.90 0.25 -5.24
C TRP A 103 -42.19 -0.62 -4.21
N PHE A 104 -41.02 -0.21 -3.76
CA PHE A 104 -40.21 -0.91 -2.76
C PHE A 104 -40.22 -0.21 -1.39
N GLN A 105 -41.03 0.81 -1.20
CA GLN A 105 -41.20 1.45 0.10
C GLN A 105 -41.90 0.50 1.10
N PRO A 106 -41.48 0.48 2.37
CA PRO A 106 -40.51 1.33 3.07
C PRO A 106 -39.03 0.83 3.02
N GLY A 107 -38.67 0.08 1.99
CA GLY A 107 -37.29 -0.42 1.79
C GLY A 107 -36.25 0.69 1.78
N ARG A 108 -35.02 0.34 2.16
CA ARG A 108 -33.87 1.23 2.15
C ARG A 108 -32.72 0.59 1.37
N ALA A 109 -31.97 1.40 0.61
CA ALA A 109 -30.77 0.97 -0.10
C ALA A 109 -29.59 1.83 0.29
N GLU A 110 -28.42 1.21 0.41
CA GLU A 110 -27.17 1.91 0.66
C GLU A 110 -26.00 1.21 -0.05
N ILE A 111 -24.97 1.97 -0.41
CA ILE A 111 -23.67 1.45 -0.84
C ILE A 111 -22.76 1.50 0.37
N ARG A 112 -22.19 0.36 0.73
CA ARG A 112 -21.26 0.24 1.86
C ARG A 112 -19.89 -0.18 1.36
N PRO A 113 -18.85 0.70 1.47
CA PRO A 113 -17.48 0.34 1.13
C PRO A 113 -16.97 -0.80 2.02
N GLN A 114 -16.36 -1.82 1.40
CA GLN A 114 -15.79 -2.96 2.12
C GLN A 114 -14.39 -3.28 1.58
N PRO A 115 -13.46 -3.77 2.42
CA PRO A 115 -12.15 -4.23 1.96
C PRO A 115 -12.27 -5.48 1.09
N LEU A 116 -11.40 -5.61 0.10
CA LEU A 116 -11.26 -6.82 -0.72
C LEU A 116 -10.58 -7.96 0.05
N GLY A 117 -9.78 -7.61 1.07
CA GLY A 117 -9.03 -8.54 1.91
C GLY A 117 -7.53 -8.44 1.67
N CYS A 118 -7.01 -9.03 0.60
CA CYS A 118 -5.60 -8.98 0.22
C CYS A 118 -5.43 -8.35 -1.16
N VAL A 119 -4.50 -7.41 -1.30
CA VAL A 119 -4.19 -6.68 -2.54
C VAL A 119 -2.73 -6.88 -2.90
N GLY A 120 -2.45 -7.33 -4.13
CA GLY A 120 -1.11 -7.37 -4.71
C GLY A 120 -0.77 -6.04 -5.38
N ILE A 121 0.41 -5.51 -5.10
CA ILE A 121 0.94 -4.27 -5.69
C ILE A 121 2.24 -4.61 -6.41
N ILE A 122 2.30 -4.38 -7.72
CA ILE A 122 3.51 -4.53 -8.53
C ILE A 122 4.02 -3.14 -8.83
N ASN A 123 5.17 -2.81 -8.26
CA ASN A 123 5.75 -1.47 -8.30
C ASN A 123 6.75 -1.34 -9.45
N PRO A 124 6.66 -0.30 -10.29
CA PRO A 124 7.66 -0.02 -11.31
C PRO A 124 8.91 0.62 -10.71
N TRP A 125 9.95 0.77 -11.54
CA TRP A 125 11.28 1.24 -11.11
C TRP A 125 11.42 2.77 -11.08
N ASN A 126 10.67 3.51 -11.90
CA ASN A 126 10.96 4.92 -12.22
C ASN A 126 10.75 5.92 -11.05
N TYR A 127 9.77 5.67 -10.18
CA TYR A 127 9.54 6.40 -8.93
C TYR A 127 9.22 5.39 -7.82
N PRO A 128 10.23 4.64 -7.35
CA PRO A 128 10.01 3.42 -6.57
C PRO A 128 9.34 3.67 -5.22
N ILE A 129 9.56 4.82 -4.59
CA ILE A 129 8.93 5.17 -3.32
C ILE A 129 7.48 5.62 -3.54
N PHE A 130 7.27 6.62 -4.39
CA PHE A 130 5.95 7.21 -4.61
C PHE A 130 4.94 6.20 -5.15
N LEU A 131 5.36 5.39 -6.13
CA LEU A 131 4.48 4.42 -6.78
C LEU A 131 4.23 3.17 -5.91
N ALA A 132 5.05 2.91 -4.91
CA ALA A 132 4.75 1.92 -3.86
C ALA A 132 3.79 2.49 -2.82
N LEU A 133 4.06 3.69 -2.31
CA LEU A 133 3.32 4.30 -1.20
C LEU A 133 1.90 4.73 -1.58
N GLY A 134 1.68 5.18 -2.82
CA GLY A 134 0.35 5.55 -3.30
C GLY A 134 -0.67 4.40 -3.17
N PRO A 135 -0.44 3.26 -3.84
CA PRO A 135 -1.30 2.09 -3.73
C PRO A 135 -1.36 1.49 -2.33
N LEU A 136 -0.26 1.47 -1.56
CA LEU A 136 -0.26 1.01 -0.16
C LEU A 136 -1.17 1.88 0.71
N THR A 137 -1.08 3.20 0.56
CA THR A 137 -1.95 4.16 1.25
C THR A 137 -3.42 3.89 0.95
N ALA A 138 -3.77 3.70 -0.32
CA ALA A 138 -5.13 3.39 -0.73
C ALA A 138 -5.62 2.03 -0.20
N ALA A 139 -4.76 1.00 -0.26
CA ALA A 139 -5.08 -0.33 0.23
C ALA A 139 -5.31 -0.34 1.74
N PHE A 140 -4.47 0.32 2.53
CA PHE A 140 -4.62 0.42 3.99
C PHE A 140 -5.82 1.29 4.39
N ALA A 141 -6.08 2.37 3.67
CA ALA A 141 -7.27 3.19 3.86
C ALA A 141 -8.56 2.39 3.59
N ALA A 142 -8.58 1.56 2.56
CA ALA A 142 -9.69 0.66 2.26
C ALA A 142 -9.82 -0.51 3.26
N GLY A 143 -8.84 -0.71 4.15
CA GLY A 143 -8.84 -1.77 5.16
C GLY A 143 -8.25 -3.09 4.67
N ASN A 144 -7.57 -3.09 3.54
CA ASN A 144 -6.91 -4.26 2.99
C ASN A 144 -5.56 -4.55 3.66
N ARG A 145 -5.11 -5.79 3.51
CA ARG A 145 -3.71 -6.20 3.65
C ARG A 145 -3.07 -6.19 2.26
N SER A 146 -1.74 -6.00 2.20
CA SER A 146 -1.07 -5.85 0.91
C SER A 146 0.18 -6.70 0.81
N MET A 147 0.42 -7.21 -0.39
CA MET A 147 1.72 -7.73 -0.82
C MET A 147 2.33 -6.74 -1.81
N LEU A 148 3.52 -6.27 -1.51
CA LEU A 148 4.26 -5.35 -2.38
C LEU A 148 5.42 -6.10 -3.06
N LYS A 149 5.42 -6.12 -4.38
CA LYS A 149 6.55 -6.57 -5.20
C LYS A 149 7.25 -5.33 -5.77
N MET A 150 8.42 -5.03 -5.27
CA MET A 150 9.27 -3.96 -5.80
C MET A 150 9.90 -4.36 -7.14
N SER A 151 10.34 -3.37 -7.91
CA SER A 151 11.04 -3.63 -9.17
C SER A 151 12.42 -4.24 -8.95
N GLU A 152 12.80 -5.18 -9.79
CA GLU A 152 14.16 -5.73 -9.86
C GLU A 152 15.21 -4.71 -10.36
N LEU A 153 14.76 -3.61 -10.97
CA LEU A 153 15.62 -2.52 -11.43
C LEU A 153 15.92 -1.48 -10.34
N SER A 154 15.32 -1.64 -9.15
CA SER A 154 15.60 -0.79 -7.97
C SER A 154 15.91 -1.66 -6.73
N PRO A 155 17.01 -2.45 -6.77
CA PRO A 155 17.30 -3.45 -5.75
C PRO A 155 17.64 -2.86 -4.38
N SER A 156 18.35 -1.73 -4.31
CA SER A 156 18.70 -1.08 -3.05
C SER A 156 17.45 -0.55 -2.34
N THR A 157 16.55 0.08 -3.11
CA THR A 157 15.27 0.55 -2.60
C THR A 157 14.40 -0.62 -2.15
N ALA A 158 14.35 -1.72 -2.93
CA ALA A 158 13.60 -2.92 -2.59
C ALA A 158 14.10 -3.58 -1.29
N ALA A 159 15.42 -3.70 -1.11
CA ALA A 159 16.03 -4.25 0.09
C ALA A 159 15.69 -3.40 1.33
N LEU A 160 15.77 -2.08 1.21
CA LEU A 160 15.41 -1.17 2.30
C LEU A 160 13.93 -1.27 2.67
N PHE A 161 13.02 -1.34 1.68
CA PHE A 161 11.59 -1.55 1.97
C PHE A 161 11.34 -2.88 2.68
N ALA A 162 12.04 -3.96 2.31
CA ALA A 162 11.92 -5.25 2.98
C ALA A 162 12.45 -5.23 4.43
N GLU A 163 13.46 -4.42 4.72
CA GLU A 163 13.98 -4.20 6.09
C GLU A 163 12.97 -3.43 6.97
N LEU A 164 12.27 -2.45 6.38
CA LEU A 164 11.40 -1.53 7.10
C LEU A 164 9.96 -2.03 7.28
N ALA A 165 9.55 -3.12 6.58
CA ALA A 165 8.21 -3.67 6.60
C ALA A 165 8.01 -4.70 7.73
#